data_9405a8d18f29d4852f371d2da10d0ce2
#
_entry.id   9405a8d18f29d4852f371d2da10d0ce2
#
_cell.length_a   1.000
_cell.length_b   1.000
_cell.length_c   1.000
_cell.angle_alpha   90.00
_cell.angle_beta   90.00
_cell.angle_gamma   90.00
#
_symmetry.space_group_name_H-M   'P 1'
#
loop_
_entity.id
_entity.type
_entity.pdbx_description
1 polymer ?
#
loop_
_entity_poly.entity_id
_entity_poly.type
_entity_poly.pdbx_seq_one_letter_code
_entity_poly.pdbx_strand_id
1 'polypeptide(L)'
;NYITDDDMEVMELPAPPEADAGIRISGDSMEPDICDGEIVYIKYMPHIGFGDIGIFLYNGDAYCKKLDKINGRPCLTSINPRYTPIFFNDSEPIYTFGKVIL
;
A
#
# COMPACT_ATOMS: atom_id res chain seq x y z
N ASN A 1 -0.07 8.96 -1.73
CA ASN A 1 -1.27 8.56 -1.00
C ASN A 1 -0.90 7.74 0.22
N TYR A 2 -1.33 8.16 1.37
CA TYR A 2 -1.09 7.42 2.60
C TYR A 2 -2.40 7.23 3.36
N ILE A 3 -2.40 6.22 4.24
CA ILE A 3 -3.50 5.91 5.13
C ILE A 3 -2.96 6.04 6.55
N THR A 4 -3.58 6.89 7.36
CA THR A 4 -3.24 6.97 8.79
C THR A 4 -4.06 5.96 9.58
N ASP A 5 -3.70 5.72 10.84
CA ASP A 5 -4.50 4.86 11.72
C ASP A 5 -5.95 5.33 11.82
N ASP A 6 -6.18 6.65 11.78
CA ASP A 6 -7.52 7.23 11.83
C ASP A 6 -8.31 7.01 10.54
N ASP A 7 -7.61 6.86 9.39
CA ASP A 7 -8.24 6.68 8.09
C ASP A 7 -8.37 5.20 7.71
N MET A 8 -7.69 4.31 8.41
CA MET A 8 -7.71 2.89 8.09
C MET A 8 -8.94 2.23 8.68
N GLU A 9 -9.88 1.85 7.81
CA GLU A 9 -11.09 1.12 8.19
C GLU A 9 -10.99 -0.32 7.72
N VAL A 10 -11.04 -1.26 8.67
CA VAL A 10 -11.15 -2.68 8.34
C VAL A 10 -12.63 -3.00 8.23
N MET A 11 -13.04 -3.46 7.06
CA MET A 11 -14.45 -3.65 6.73
C MET A 11 -14.82 -5.12 6.73
N GLU A 12 -15.99 -5.45 7.33
CA GLU A 12 -16.59 -6.78 7.24
C GLU A 12 -17.57 -6.79 6.06
N LEU A 13 -17.02 -6.87 4.85
CA LEU A 13 -17.81 -6.91 3.63
C LEU A 13 -17.64 -8.25 2.94
N PRO A 14 -18.59 -8.63 2.07
CA PRO A 14 -18.36 -9.77 1.19
C PRO A 14 -17.07 -9.53 0.40
N ALA A 15 -16.09 -10.40 0.60
CA ALA A 15 -14.75 -10.24 0.06
C ALA A 15 -14.32 -11.51 -0.65
N PRO A 16 -13.29 -11.43 -1.51
CA PRO A 16 -12.68 -12.64 -2.06
C PRO A 16 -12.27 -13.60 -0.94
N PRO A 17 -12.39 -14.92 -1.14
CA PRO A 17 -12.06 -15.90 -0.07
C PRO A 17 -10.63 -15.78 0.44
N GLU A 18 -9.68 -15.34 -0.38
CA GLU A 18 -8.28 -15.19 -0.01
C GLU A 18 -7.98 -13.91 0.78
N ALA A 19 -8.94 -12.98 0.88
CA ALA A 19 -8.73 -11.72 1.56
C ALA A 19 -8.81 -11.87 3.07
N ASP A 20 -7.89 -11.22 3.77
CA ASP A 20 -7.89 -11.17 5.23
C ASP A 20 -8.60 -9.91 5.75
N ALA A 21 -8.60 -8.83 4.95
CA ALA A 21 -9.23 -7.57 5.33
C ALA A 21 -9.56 -6.72 4.09
N GLY A 22 -10.49 -5.78 4.27
CA GLY A 22 -10.73 -4.70 3.32
C GLY A 22 -10.30 -3.39 3.94
N ILE A 23 -9.65 -2.52 3.16
CA ILE A 23 -9.15 -1.24 3.62
C ILE A 23 -9.63 -0.16 2.68
N ARG A 24 -10.19 0.92 3.24
CA ARG A 24 -10.57 2.08 2.44
C ARG A 24 -9.35 2.95 2.17
N ILE A 25 -9.14 3.27 0.91
CA ILE A 25 -8.02 4.11 0.47
C ILE A 25 -8.42 5.58 0.58
N SER A 26 -7.50 6.39 1.09
CA SER A 26 -7.64 7.82 1.19
C SER A 26 -6.58 8.50 0.31
N GLY A 27 -6.99 9.45 -0.52
CA GLY A 27 -6.09 10.20 -1.39
C GLY A 27 -5.98 9.62 -2.79
N ASP A 28 -5.12 10.21 -3.61
CA ASP A 28 -5.07 9.96 -5.05
C ASP A 28 -3.74 9.42 -5.57
N SER A 29 -2.83 8.99 -4.70
CA SER A 29 -1.49 8.58 -5.13
C SER A 29 -1.49 7.32 -6.00
N MET A 30 -2.52 6.48 -5.88
CA MET A 30 -2.63 5.24 -6.66
C MET A 30 -3.62 5.36 -7.82
N GLU A 31 -4.13 6.56 -8.08
CA GLU A 31 -4.99 6.79 -9.25
C GLU A 31 -4.15 6.74 -10.52
N PRO A 32 -4.71 6.23 -11.63
CA PRO A 32 -6.12 5.83 -11.80
C PRO A 32 -6.44 4.40 -11.38
N ASP A 33 -5.46 3.61 -10.95
CA ASP A 33 -5.68 2.18 -10.70
C ASP A 33 -6.52 1.95 -9.44
N ILE A 34 -6.25 2.72 -8.38
CA ILE A 34 -7.01 2.68 -7.13
C ILE A 34 -7.37 4.11 -6.78
N CYS A 35 -8.66 4.39 -6.70
CA CYS A 35 -9.15 5.76 -6.52
C CYS A 35 -9.43 6.07 -5.04
N ASP A 36 -9.42 7.35 -4.73
CA ASP A 36 -9.79 7.83 -3.41
C ASP A 36 -11.17 7.30 -3.00
N GLY A 37 -11.27 6.79 -1.78
CA GLY A 37 -12.51 6.22 -1.26
C GLY A 37 -12.77 4.78 -1.64
N GLU A 38 -11.97 4.20 -2.53
CA GLU A 38 -12.12 2.81 -2.95
C GLU A 38 -11.70 1.87 -1.82
N ILE A 39 -12.39 0.73 -1.70
CA ILE A 39 -12.01 -0.32 -0.77
C ILE A 39 -11.17 -1.33 -1.54
N VAL A 40 -9.97 -1.60 -1.04
CA VAL A 40 -9.11 -2.66 -1.55
C VAL A 40 -9.09 -3.82 -0.56
N TYR A 41 -8.94 -5.02 -1.07
CA TYR A 41 -8.81 -6.23 -0.25
C TYR A 41 -7.36 -6.62 -0.16
N ILE A 42 -6.94 -7.05 1.03
CA ILE A 42 -5.56 -7.40 1.28
C ILE A 42 -5.44 -8.79 1.88
N LYS A 43 -4.30 -9.40 1.61
CA LYS A 43 -3.85 -10.60 2.28
C LYS A 43 -2.67 -10.25 3.18
N TYR A 44 -2.73 -10.62 4.45
CA TYR A 44 -1.64 -10.36 5.39
C TYR A 44 -0.41 -11.17 4.98
N MET A 45 0.64 -10.44 4.63
CA MET A 45 1.91 -11.04 4.21
C MET A 45 3.04 -10.14 4.67
N PRO A 46 4.12 -10.68 5.26
CA PRO A 46 5.26 -9.85 5.68
C PRO A 46 6.17 -9.47 4.51
N HIS A 47 6.06 -10.16 3.38
CA HIS A 47 6.87 -9.90 2.18
C HIS A 47 6.02 -10.02 0.93
N ILE A 48 6.24 -9.11 -0.01
CA ILE A 48 5.59 -9.15 -1.33
C ILE A 48 6.67 -8.99 -2.40
N GLY A 49 6.31 -9.24 -3.65
CA GLY A 49 7.24 -9.17 -4.77
C GLY A 49 7.31 -7.78 -5.40
N PHE A 50 8.40 -7.51 -6.12
CA PHE A 50 8.50 -6.30 -6.93
C PHE A 50 7.38 -6.27 -7.97
N GLY A 51 6.74 -5.11 -8.10
CA GLY A 51 5.57 -4.93 -8.94
C GLY A 51 4.25 -5.12 -8.22
N ASP A 52 4.24 -5.75 -7.05
CA ASP A 52 3.03 -5.91 -6.26
C ASP A 52 2.64 -4.61 -5.58
N ILE A 53 1.35 -4.41 -5.44
CA ILE A 53 0.80 -3.30 -4.64
C ILE A 53 0.52 -3.84 -3.24
N GLY A 54 0.90 -3.07 -2.23
CA GLY A 54 0.73 -3.46 -0.85
C GLY A 54 0.39 -2.29 0.06
N ILE A 55 0.12 -2.63 1.30
CA ILE A 55 -0.01 -1.66 2.38
C ILE A 55 1.26 -1.75 3.21
N PHE A 56 1.90 -0.60 3.42
CA PHE A 56 3.18 -0.49 4.09
C PHE A 56 3.08 0.46 5.28
N LEU A 57 3.76 0.11 6.35
CA LEU A 57 3.84 0.96 7.54
C LEU A 57 5.20 1.63 7.55
N TYR A 58 5.21 2.95 7.59
CA TYR A 58 6.42 3.75 7.51
C TYR A 58 6.24 5.03 8.33
N ASN A 59 7.17 5.26 9.24
CA ASN A 59 7.20 6.49 10.04
C ASN A 59 5.86 6.81 10.72
N GLY A 60 5.19 5.77 11.24
CA GLY A 60 3.92 5.93 11.97
C GLY A 60 2.67 5.96 11.11
N ASP A 61 2.81 5.97 9.77
CA ASP A 61 1.70 6.03 8.84
C ASP A 61 1.60 4.76 8.00
N ALA A 62 0.41 4.51 7.46
CA ALA A 62 0.18 3.42 6.52
C ALA A 62 0.04 3.98 5.11
N TYR A 63 0.71 3.33 4.15
CA TYR A 63 0.74 3.75 2.74
C TYR A 63 0.30 2.61 1.83
N CYS A 64 -0.54 2.93 0.84
CA CYS A 64 -0.82 2.03 -0.27
C CYS A 64 0.14 2.42 -1.41
N LYS A 65 1.07 1.54 -1.73
CA LYS A 65 2.12 1.80 -2.72
C LYS A 65 2.47 0.53 -3.46
N LYS A 66 3.23 0.68 -4.54
CA LYS A 66 3.81 -0.43 -5.28
C LYS A 66 5.24 -0.64 -4.82
N LEU A 67 5.59 -1.89 -4.52
CA LEU A 67 6.99 -2.23 -4.27
C LEU A 67 7.72 -2.25 -5.60
N ASP A 68 8.75 -1.41 -5.71
CA ASP A 68 9.42 -1.14 -6.97
C ASP A 68 10.92 -1.07 -6.78
N LYS A 69 11.63 -0.95 -7.88
CA LYS A 69 13.07 -0.82 -7.88
C LYS A 69 13.45 0.22 -8.94
N ILE A 70 14.23 1.21 -8.53
CA ILE A 70 14.73 2.24 -9.44
C ILE A 70 16.25 2.21 -9.36
N ASN A 71 16.90 2.00 -10.50
CA ASN A 71 18.37 1.87 -10.60
C ASN A 71 18.93 0.86 -9.60
N GLY A 72 18.22 -0.27 -9.44
CA GLY A 72 18.64 -1.34 -8.53
C GLY A 72 18.31 -1.09 -7.07
N ARG A 73 17.70 0.05 -6.71
CA ARG A 73 17.37 0.39 -5.33
C ARG A 73 15.90 0.13 -5.05
N PRO A 74 15.58 -0.68 -4.03
CA PRO A 74 14.19 -0.89 -3.63
C PRO A 74 13.54 0.41 -3.16
N CYS A 75 12.29 0.58 -3.53
CA CYS A 75 11.52 1.77 -3.17
C CYS A 75 10.03 1.48 -3.22
N LEU A 76 9.25 2.40 -2.69
CA LEU A 76 7.80 2.39 -2.83
C LEU A 76 7.42 3.48 -3.82
N THR A 77 6.66 3.11 -4.86
CA THR A 77 6.22 4.06 -5.87
C THR A 77 4.70 4.21 -5.85
N SER A 78 4.25 5.37 -6.32
CA SER A 78 2.84 5.64 -6.55
C SER A 78 2.53 5.41 -8.03
N ILE A 79 1.29 5.02 -8.33
CA ILE A 79 0.84 4.95 -9.72
C ILE A 79 0.74 6.36 -10.30
N ASN A 80 0.24 7.30 -9.48
CA ASN A 80 0.16 8.71 -9.89
C ASN A 80 1.55 9.33 -9.92
N PRO A 81 2.03 9.80 -11.09
CA PRO A 81 3.41 10.28 -11.23
C PRO A 81 3.70 11.61 -10.51
N ARG A 82 2.69 12.24 -9.95
CA ARG A 82 2.87 13.47 -9.15
C ARG A 82 3.55 13.21 -7.82
N TYR A 83 3.59 11.94 -7.38
CA TYR A 83 4.19 11.54 -6.10
C TYR A 83 5.58 10.98 -6.32
N THR A 84 6.52 11.41 -5.47
CA THR A 84 7.91 10.94 -5.56
C THR A 84 8.08 9.58 -4.88
N PRO A 85 9.02 8.75 -5.34
CA PRO A 85 9.31 7.47 -4.70
C PRO A 85 9.80 7.63 -3.26
N ILE A 86 9.50 6.63 -2.43
CA ILE A 86 10.04 6.53 -1.07
C ILE A 86 11.08 5.41 -1.09
N PHE A 87 12.34 5.77 -0.90
CA PHE A 87 13.43 4.78 -0.87
C PHE A 87 13.58 4.20 0.52
N PHE A 88 13.89 2.91 0.60
CA PHE A 88 14.21 2.26 1.86
C PHE A 88 15.51 2.81 2.42
N ASN A 89 15.54 2.96 3.75
CA ASN A 89 16.76 3.35 4.44
C ASN A 89 16.79 2.68 5.82
N ASP A 90 18.00 2.42 6.34
CA ASP A 90 18.17 1.62 7.55
C ASP A 90 17.69 2.33 8.81
N SER A 91 17.65 3.67 8.81
CA SER A 91 17.23 4.44 9.98
C SER A 91 15.73 4.61 10.09
N GLU A 92 15.00 4.33 9.01
CA GLU A 92 13.53 4.49 8.94
C GLU A 92 12.94 3.24 8.31
N PRO A 93 12.73 2.16 9.09
CA PRO A 93 12.29 0.90 8.52
C PRO A 93 10.87 0.98 7.97
N ILE A 94 10.65 0.25 6.89
CA ILE A 94 9.34 0.09 6.26
C ILE A 94 8.90 -1.36 6.48
N TYR A 95 7.69 -1.53 6.99
CA TYR A 95 7.12 -2.86 7.24
C TYR A 95 6.00 -3.12 6.25
N THR A 96 5.96 -4.31 5.69
CA THR A 96 4.86 -4.74 4.84
C THR A 96 3.73 -5.25 5.72
N PHE A 97 2.54 -4.67 5.58
CA PHE A 97 1.35 -5.11 6.28
C PHE A 97 0.62 -6.20 5.48
N GLY A 98 0.52 -6.03 4.18
CA GLY A 98 -0.12 -7.00 3.33
C GLY A 98 -0.05 -6.66 1.87
N LYS A 99 -0.46 -7.64 1.04
CA LYS A 99 -0.54 -7.50 -0.42
C LYS A 99 -1.96 -7.13 -0.81
N VAL A 100 -2.11 -6.14 -1.69
CA VAL A 100 -3.40 -5.81 -2.28
C VAL A 100 -3.76 -6.87 -3.32
N ILE A 101 -4.96 -7.41 -3.20
CA ILE A 101 -5.53 -8.37 -4.14
C ILE A 101 -6.29 -7.56 -5.20
N LEU A 102 -5.87 -7.67 -6.44
CA LEU A 102 -6.46 -6.94 -7.55
C LEU A 102 -7.31 -7.85 -8.44
#